data_336965c1ae4b329a650df9e145bae897
#
_entry.id   336965c1ae4b329a650df9e145bae897
#
_cell.length_a   1.000
_cell.length_b   1.000
_cell.length_c   1.000
_cell.angle_alpha   90.00
_cell.angle_beta   90.00
_cell.angle_gamma   90.00
#
_symmetry.space_group_name_H-M   'P 1'
#
loop_
_entity.id
_entity.type
_entity.pdbx_description
1 polymer ?
#
loop_
_entity_poly.entity_id
_entity_poly.type
_entity_poly.pdbx_seq_one_letter_code
_entity_poly.pdbx_strand_id
1 'polypeptide(L)' 'MNTIAVRLPISLIQEAEHYAGVNLRTIPKQIEYWARLGRCAEDNPDLPLEFIKECLLAKEEVKSSDLSDFEFRGEE' A
#
# COMPACT_ATOMS: atom_id res chain seq x y z
N MET A 1 9.87 -13.85 0.99
CA MET A 1 8.64 -13.48 0.31
C MET A 1 8.75 -13.66 -1.20
N ASN A 2 7.75 -14.23 -1.81
CA ASN A 2 7.77 -14.45 -3.24
C ASN A 2 7.23 -13.26 -3.99
N THR A 3 7.98 -12.78 -4.97
CA THR A 3 7.52 -11.68 -5.78
C THR A 3 7.61 -12.08 -7.25
N ILE A 4 6.78 -11.45 -8.05
CA ILE A 4 6.71 -11.71 -9.47
C ILE A 4 6.77 -10.39 -10.20
N ALA A 5 7.56 -10.32 -11.26
CA ALA A 5 7.62 -9.12 -12.07
C ALA A 5 6.35 -8.99 -12.89
N VAL A 6 5.83 -7.78 -12.96
CA VAL A 6 4.62 -7.49 -13.70
C VAL A 6 4.89 -6.33 -14.63
N ARG A 7 4.43 -6.43 -15.87
CA ARG A 7 4.60 -5.36 -16.84
C ARG A 7 3.45 -4.38 -16.71
N LEU A 8 3.78 -3.10 -16.64
CA LEU A 8 2.78 -2.04 -16.51
C LEU A 8 3.05 -0.96 -17.54
N PRO A 9 2.01 -0.27 -17.99
CA PRO A 9 2.21 0.85 -18.92
C PRO A 9 3.08 1.92 -18.28
N ILE A 10 3.90 2.54 -19.12
CA ILE A 10 4.79 3.60 -18.64
C ILE A 10 3.99 4.75 -18.04
N SER A 11 2.85 5.08 -18.64
CA SER A 11 2.02 6.16 -18.12
C SER A 11 1.59 5.89 -16.69
N LEU A 12 1.25 4.65 -16.38
CA LEU A 12 0.85 4.29 -15.02
C LEU A 12 2.04 4.40 -14.06
N ILE A 13 3.22 3.99 -14.52
CA ILE A 13 4.42 4.10 -13.70
C ILE A 13 4.73 5.56 -13.39
N GLN A 14 4.58 6.44 -14.37
CA GLN A 14 4.83 7.86 -14.16
C GLN A 14 3.85 8.46 -13.17
N GLU A 15 2.59 8.08 -13.26
CA GLU A 15 1.61 8.53 -12.29
C GLU A 15 1.94 8.01 -10.90
N ALA A 16 2.35 6.75 -10.82
CA ALA A 16 2.72 6.18 -9.53
C ALA A 16 3.91 6.90 -8.94
N GLU A 17 4.86 7.29 -9.78
CA GLU A 17 6.03 8.01 -9.30
C GLU A 17 5.63 9.33 -8.66
N HIS A 18 4.71 10.05 -9.29
CA HIS A 18 4.26 11.31 -8.75
C HIS A 18 3.60 11.13 -7.37
N TYR A 19 2.67 10.19 -7.29
CA TYR A 19 1.95 9.98 -6.03
C TYR A 19 2.83 9.34 -4.97
N ALA A 20 3.78 8.51 -5.38
CA ALA A 20 4.72 7.94 -4.43
C ALA A 20 5.54 9.02 -3.75
N GLY A 21 5.98 10.02 -4.52
CA GLY A 21 6.73 11.12 -3.95
C GLY A 21 5.92 11.90 -2.94
N VAL A 22 4.66 12.18 -3.27
CA VAL A 22 3.79 12.92 -2.36
C VAL A 22 3.54 12.13 -1.08
N ASN A 23 3.37 10.82 -1.20
CA ASN A 23 3.02 9.98 -0.06
C ASN A 23 4.22 9.35 0.62
N LEU A 24 5.42 9.68 0.19
CA LEU A 24 6.65 9.15 0.76
C LEU A 24 6.70 7.62 0.67
N ARG A 25 6.32 7.12 -0.49
CA ARG A 25 6.36 5.69 -0.78
C ARG A 25 7.28 5.42 -1.95
N THR A 26 7.72 4.18 -2.08
CA THR A 26 8.38 3.74 -3.30
C THR A 26 7.32 3.51 -4.37
N ILE A 27 7.75 3.48 -5.64
CA ILE A 27 6.81 3.25 -6.73
C ILE A 27 6.10 1.90 -6.58
N PRO A 28 6.81 0.79 -6.31
CA PRO A 28 6.10 -0.48 -6.11
C PRO A 28 5.10 -0.44 -4.95
N LYS A 29 5.43 0.23 -3.88
CA LYS A 29 4.52 0.33 -2.74
C LYS A 29 3.29 1.15 -3.09
N GLN A 30 3.46 2.20 -3.88
CA GLN A 30 2.33 3.01 -4.31
C GLN A 30 1.38 2.18 -5.18
N ILE A 31 1.93 1.39 -6.08
CA ILE A 31 1.12 0.54 -6.94
C ILE A 31 0.43 -0.53 -6.11
N GLU A 32 1.14 -1.11 -5.17
CA GLU A 32 0.54 -2.11 -4.28
C GLU A 32 -0.63 -1.51 -3.49
N TYR A 33 -0.46 -0.29 -3.00
CA TYR A 33 -1.54 0.38 -2.28
C TYR A 33 -2.76 0.57 -3.17
N TRP A 34 -2.53 1.04 -4.41
CA TRP A 34 -3.64 1.23 -5.33
C TRP A 34 -4.35 -0.09 -5.64
N ALA A 35 -3.58 -1.16 -5.81
CA ALA A 35 -4.18 -2.46 -6.11
C ALA A 35 -5.05 -2.94 -4.96
N ARG A 36 -4.56 -2.80 -3.74
CA ARG A 36 -5.34 -3.19 -2.57
C ARG A 36 -6.58 -2.33 -2.40
N LEU A 37 -6.42 -1.02 -2.62
CA LEU A 37 -7.54 -0.10 -2.52
C LEU A 37 -8.62 -0.45 -3.54
N GLY A 38 -8.21 -0.68 -4.79
CA GLY A 38 -9.15 -1.02 -5.84
C GLY A 38 -9.87 -2.31 -5.57
N ARG A 39 -9.15 -3.32 -5.10
CA ARG A 39 -9.77 -4.60 -4.80
C ARG A 39 -10.79 -4.46 -3.67
N CYS A 40 -10.41 -3.74 -2.61
CA CYS A 40 -11.34 -3.54 -1.51
C CYS A 40 -12.59 -2.80 -1.95
N ALA A 41 -12.41 -1.81 -2.83
CA ALA A 41 -13.55 -1.05 -3.32
C ALA A 41 -14.47 -1.93 -4.16
N GLU A 42 -13.89 -2.79 -4.99
CA GLU A 42 -14.71 -3.69 -5.81
C GLU A 42 -15.45 -4.70 -4.96
N ASP A 43 -14.80 -5.20 -3.91
CA ASP A 43 -15.42 -6.20 -3.05
C ASP A 43 -16.48 -5.59 -2.13
N ASN A 44 -16.43 -4.29 -1.90
CA ASN A 44 -17.34 -3.62 -0.98
C ASN A 44 -17.91 -2.36 -1.61
N PRO A 45 -18.73 -2.52 -2.66
CA PRO A 45 -19.20 -1.35 -3.40
C PRO A 45 -20.08 -0.41 -2.60
N ASP A 46 -20.63 -0.86 -1.49
CA ASP A 46 -21.47 0.01 -0.67
C ASP A 46 -20.70 0.75 0.42
N LEU A 47 -19.39 0.55 0.52
CA LEU A 47 -18.58 1.30 1.47
C LEU A 47 -18.00 2.54 0.82
N PRO A 48 -17.98 3.67 1.53
CA PRO A 48 -17.34 4.87 0.98
C PRO A 48 -15.84 4.66 0.80
N LEU A 49 -15.30 5.25 -0.25
CA LEU A 49 -13.89 5.12 -0.53
C LEU A 49 -13.04 5.64 0.63
N GLU A 50 -13.45 6.73 1.24
CA GLU A 50 -12.69 7.29 2.35
C GLU A 50 -12.58 6.31 3.51
N PHE A 51 -13.65 5.58 3.78
CA PHE A 51 -13.62 4.58 4.83
C PHE A 51 -12.62 3.48 4.51
N ILE A 52 -12.61 3.03 3.25
CA ILE A 52 -11.68 1.99 2.83
C ILE A 52 -10.24 2.46 2.97
N LYS A 53 -9.98 3.71 2.58
CA LYS A 53 -8.64 4.27 2.69
C LYS A 53 -8.18 4.30 4.14
N GLU A 54 -9.07 4.68 5.04
CA GLU A 54 -8.73 4.73 6.45
C GLU A 54 -8.40 3.35 7.00
N CYS A 55 -9.16 2.35 6.57
CA CYS A 55 -8.90 0.99 7.02
C CYS A 55 -7.54 0.50 6.55
N LEU A 56 -7.18 0.82 5.32
CA LEU A 56 -5.87 0.40 4.80
C LEU A 56 -4.74 1.10 5.52
N LEU A 57 -4.91 2.40 5.83
CA LEU A 57 -3.89 3.12 6.58
C LEU A 57 -3.73 2.55 7.97
N ALA A 58 -4.83 2.21 8.62
CA ALA A 58 -4.76 1.63 9.95
C ALA A 58 -3.98 0.33 9.93
N LYS A 59 -4.19 -0.48 8.91
CA LYS A 59 -3.45 -1.72 8.80
C LYS A 59 -1.96 -1.48 8.62
N GLU A 60 -1.61 -0.48 7.83
CA GLU A 60 -0.20 -0.16 7.64
C GLU A 60 0.43 0.30 8.94
N GLU A 61 -0.29 1.10 9.70
CA GLU A 61 0.24 1.60 10.96
C GLU A 61 0.45 0.46 11.95
N VAL A 62 -0.51 -0.46 12.01
CA VAL A 62 -0.39 -1.59 12.91
C VAL A 62 0.81 -2.44 12.53
N LYS A 63 0.98 -2.69 11.24
CA LYS A 63 2.12 -3.49 10.79
C LYS A 63 3.43 -2.81 11.13
N SER A 64 3.49 -1.49 10.93
CA SER A 64 4.70 -0.76 11.26
C SER A 64 5.01 -0.85 12.75
N SER A 65 3.99 -0.71 13.56
CA SER A 65 4.18 -0.82 14.99
C SER A 65 4.69 -2.20 15.39
N ASP A 66 4.07 -3.21 14.82
CA ASP A 66 4.50 -4.58 15.11
C ASP A 66 5.95 -4.79 14.73
N LEU A 67 6.33 -4.30 13.56
CA LEU A 67 7.70 -4.44 13.12
C LEU A 67 8.66 -3.70 14.04
N SER A 68 8.28 -2.52 14.49
CA SER A 68 9.11 -1.78 15.40
C SER A 68 9.31 -2.53 16.69
N ASP A 69 8.23 -3.06 17.22
CA ASP A 69 8.33 -3.84 18.45
C ASP A 69 9.25 -5.01 18.27
N PHE A 70 9.13 -5.67 17.15
CA PHE A 70 9.95 -6.83 16.88
C PHE A 70 11.41 -6.44 16.85
N GLU A 71 11.74 -5.37 16.17
CA GLU A 71 13.09 -4.89 16.12
C GLU A 71 13.62 -4.54 17.49
N PHE A 72 12.74 -3.95 18.28
CA PHE A 72 13.13 -3.59 19.61
C PHE A 72 13.55 -4.75 20.43
N ARG A 73 12.94 -5.87 20.26
CA ARG A 73 13.32 -7.05 20.99
C ARG A 73 14.66 -7.56 20.58
N GLY A 74 15.24 -6.95 19.58
CA GLY A 74 16.59 -7.25 19.22
C GLY A 74 16.81 -8.61 18.69
N GLU A 75 15.79 -9.20 18.31
CA GLU A 75 15.94 -10.37 17.86
C GLU A 75 16.32 -10.42 16.72
N GLU A 76 16.61 -10.18 16.62
CA GLU A 76 16.92 -10.14 15.71
C GLU A 76 17.51 -10.02 15.22
#